data_ad963478dd22a5b2134e6bc28f1361f4
#
_entry.id   ad963478dd22a5b2134e6bc28f1361f4
#
_cell.length_a   1.000
_cell.length_b   1.000
_cell.length_c   1.000
_cell.angle_alpha   90.00
_cell.angle_beta   90.00
_cell.angle_gamma   90.00
#
_symmetry.space_group_name_H-M   'P 1'
#
loop_
_entity.id
_entity.type
_entity.pdbx_description
1 polymer ?
#
loop_
_entity_poly.entity_id
_entity_poly.type
_entity_poly.pdbx_seq_one_letter_code
_entity_poly.pdbx_strand_id
1 'polypeptide(L)'
;HFGMRGEVGVSLFFVLSGALLSYPYWRSLFTTESKPRISHYALARVARIVPATWFNLIFCTLIALYIYEIPINFKMLFSGLFFINSYHYSTFFPAELNGPLWSIGLEVSCYVLLPIVLFFILKMAKDFLAAVASLTLWIAVNQLIINPWVIERFMTSQDGKGWDKGLVGGAKEWLPYWNVVSFFSQFLIGALAALIIAKLHSSSKAKKLYFDGGAILLILAAIALVGVRLTPGAPDSFSRQPYLSPFYALLMAFALVAVSQSVFLFKVIDNRFFVWVSQISFGIYLWHQVVQNILQRSFKENYVYFGVTDLQEWGLLSAIIIVVAFAIAALSWKFFEKPILVAARRKMVTNAK
;
A
#
# COMPACT_ATOMS: atom_id res chain seq x y z
N HIS A 1 -10.28 12.05 -16.63
CA HIS A 1 -8.85 11.71 -16.47
C HIS A 1 -8.41 11.53 -15.00
N PHE A 2 -8.96 12.25 -14.02
CA PHE A 2 -8.65 12.06 -12.58
C PHE A 2 -9.06 10.67 -12.06
N GLY A 3 -10.13 10.08 -12.54
CA GLY A 3 -10.59 8.74 -12.15
C GLY A 3 -9.64 7.60 -12.50
N MET A 4 -8.68 7.83 -13.39
CA MET A 4 -7.70 6.84 -13.84
C MET A 4 -6.43 6.79 -12.98
N ARG A 5 -6.41 7.44 -11.80
CA ARG A 5 -5.22 7.58 -10.93
C ARG A 5 -5.42 7.03 -9.53
N GLY A 6 -6.41 6.18 -9.33
CA GLY A 6 -6.63 5.49 -8.06
C GLY A 6 -5.44 4.66 -7.59
N GLU A 7 -4.61 4.22 -8.53
CA GLU A 7 -3.36 3.51 -8.26
C GLU A 7 -2.36 4.30 -7.41
N VAL A 8 -2.38 5.64 -7.42
CA VAL A 8 -1.55 6.49 -6.57
C VAL A 8 -1.84 6.25 -5.09
N GLY A 9 -3.05 5.80 -4.76
CA GLY A 9 -3.42 5.37 -3.41
C GLY A 9 -2.55 4.24 -2.87
N VAL A 10 -1.99 3.39 -3.75
CA VAL A 10 -1.07 2.31 -3.35
C VAL A 10 0.23 2.91 -2.78
N SER A 11 0.77 3.97 -3.39
CA SER A 11 1.94 4.68 -2.86
C SER A 11 1.69 5.25 -1.46
N LEU A 12 0.53 5.92 -1.27
CA LEU A 12 0.11 6.40 0.04
C LEU A 12 0.00 5.26 1.05
N PHE A 13 -0.56 4.13 0.64
CA PHE A 13 -0.70 2.97 1.50
C PHE A 13 0.66 2.42 1.97
N PHE A 14 1.67 2.34 1.08
CA PHE A 14 3.02 1.93 1.46
C PHE A 14 3.67 2.91 2.43
N VAL A 15 3.52 4.21 2.23
CA VAL A 15 4.01 5.25 3.16
C VAL A 15 3.34 5.10 4.53
N LEU A 16 2.01 4.96 4.58
CA LEU A 16 1.28 4.77 5.82
C LEU A 16 1.66 3.48 6.54
N SER A 17 1.80 2.37 5.80
CA SER A 17 2.22 1.08 6.37
C SER A 17 3.63 1.17 6.97
N GLY A 18 4.57 1.79 6.26
CA GLY A 18 5.92 2.04 6.76
C GLY A 18 5.92 2.87 8.04
N ALA A 19 5.10 3.93 8.07
CA ALA A 19 4.97 4.78 9.24
C ALA A 19 4.37 4.04 10.43
N LEU A 20 3.22 3.40 10.26
CA LEU A 20 2.51 2.73 11.33
C LEU A 20 3.30 1.57 11.95
N LEU A 21 4.02 0.81 11.11
CA LEU A 21 4.73 -0.38 11.56
C LEU A 21 6.08 -0.07 12.20
N SER A 22 6.73 1.00 11.79
CA SER A 22 8.00 1.42 12.39
C SER A 22 7.81 2.30 13.63
N TYR A 23 6.69 3.00 13.78
CA TYR A 23 6.44 3.92 14.89
C TYR A 23 6.69 3.34 16.30
N PRO A 24 6.23 2.13 16.65
CA PRO A 24 6.50 1.56 17.98
C PRO A 24 7.99 1.32 18.24
N TYR A 25 8.78 1.01 17.20
CA TYR A 25 10.22 0.84 17.30
C TYR A 25 10.92 2.19 17.53
N TRP A 26 10.51 3.25 16.82
CA TRP A 26 11.03 4.59 17.02
C TRP A 26 10.64 5.17 18.37
N ARG A 27 9.41 4.90 18.82
CA ARG A 27 8.97 5.33 20.14
C ARG A 27 9.86 4.76 21.25
N SER A 28 10.27 3.50 21.15
CA SER A 28 11.18 2.88 22.12
C SER A 28 12.58 3.50 22.14
N LEU A 29 12.96 4.30 21.15
CA LEU A 29 14.22 5.05 21.15
C LEU A 29 14.15 6.31 22.02
N PHE A 30 12.96 6.86 22.25
CA PHE A 30 12.73 8.13 22.95
C PHE A 30 11.96 7.96 24.27
N THR A 31 11.54 6.77 24.61
CA THR A 31 10.81 6.44 25.84
C THR A 31 11.42 5.22 26.52
N THR A 32 10.99 4.96 27.75
CA THR A 32 11.40 3.77 28.52
C THR A 32 10.66 2.49 28.10
N GLU A 33 9.81 2.56 27.07
CA GLU A 33 9.07 1.40 26.59
C GLU A 33 10.00 0.37 25.93
N SER A 34 9.72 -0.90 26.15
CA SER A 34 10.48 -1.99 25.52
C SER A 34 10.22 -2.05 24.01
N LYS A 35 11.25 -2.44 23.25
CA LYS A 35 11.11 -2.68 21.81
C LYS A 35 10.05 -3.74 21.53
N PRO A 36 9.22 -3.57 20.47
CA PRO A 36 8.26 -4.59 20.06
C PRO A 36 8.94 -5.93 19.75
N ARG A 37 8.35 -7.03 20.22
CA ARG A 37 8.82 -8.37 19.88
C ARG A 37 8.54 -8.69 18.41
N ILE A 38 9.52 -9.18 17.69
CA ILE A 38 9.38 -9.54 16.25
C ILE A 38 8.28 -10.60 16.06
N SER A 39 8.15 -11.56 16.99
CA SER A 39 7.09 -12.57 16.94
C SER A 39 5.69 -11.98 17.01
N HIS A 40 5.48 -10.95 17.86
CA HIS A 40 4.19 -10.25 17.94
C HIS A 40 3.91 -9.44 16.68
N TYR A 41 4.94 -8.78 16.15
CA TYR A 41 4.85 -8.07 14.85
C TYR A 41 4.44 -9.04 13.73
N ALA A 42 5.15 -10.16 13.58
CA ALA A 42 4.89 -11.15 12.53
C ALA A 42 3.48 -11.75 12.66
N LEU A 43 3.09 -12.20 13.86
CA LEU A 43 1.77 -12.78 14.09
C LEU A 43 0.64 -11.79 13.79
N ALA A 44 0.80 -10.51 14.16
CA ALA A 44 -0.17 -9.47 13.87
C ALA A 44 -0.34 -9.24 12.37
N ARG A 45 0.75 -9.31 11.58
CA ARG A 45 0.71 -9.13 10.11
C ARG A 45 0.11 -10.34 9.43
N VAL A 46 0.54 -11.55 9.79
CA VAL A 46 -0.03 -12.81 9.26
C VAL A 46 -1.54 -12.85 9.52
N ALA A 47 -1.97 -12.59 10.75
CA ALA A 47 -3.39 -12.60 11.11
C ALA A 47 -4.22 -11.53 10.38
N ARG A 48 -3.59 -10.40 9.99
CA ARG A 48 -4.27 -9.30 9.27
C ARG A 48 -4.42 -9.58 7.79
N ILE A 49 -3.38 -10.15 7.16
CA ILE A 49 -3.28 -10.22 5.69
C ILE A 49 -3.66 -11.57 5.13
N VAL A 50 -3.06 -12.64 5.67
CA VAL A 50 -3.14 -13.96 5.04
C VAL A 50 -4.57 -14.47 4.91
N PRO A 51 -5.40 -14.49 5.98
CA PRO A 51 -6.73 -15.08 5.87
C PRO A 51 -7.63 -14.34 4.88
N ALA A 52 -7.65 -13.01 4.95
CA ALA A 52 -8.51 -12.21 4.09
C ALA A 52 -8.06 -12.26 2.63
N THR A 53 -6.75 -12.24 2.36
CA THR A 53 -6.22 -12.38 1.00
C THR A 53 -6.50 -13.75 0.42
N TRP A 54 -6.29 -14.81 1.17
CA TRP A 54 -6.59 -16.18 0.71
C TRP A 54 -8.07 -16.36 0.41
N PHE A 55 -8.94 -15.88 1.30
CA PHE A 55 -10.39 -15.92 1.07
C PHE A 55 -10.77 -15.19 -0.21
N ASN A 56 -10.27 -13.96 -0.41
CA ASN A 56 -10.55 -13.18 -1.61
C ASN A 56 -9.99 -13.85 -2.88
N LEU A 57 -8.76 -14.35 -2.83
CA LEU A 57 -8.11 -15.01 -3.97
C LEU A 57 -8.87 -16.27 -4.39
N ILE A 58 -9.24 -17.12 -3.44
CA ILE A 58 -10.03 -18.34 -3.71
C ILE A 58 -11.42 -17.95 -4.25
N PHE A 59 -12.08 -16.96 -3.65
CA PHE A 59 -13.38 -16.46 -4.13
C PHE A 59 -13.30 -15.98 -5.57
N CYS A 60 -12.31 -15.16 -5.92
CA CYS A 60 -12.10 -14.68 -7.29
C CYS A 60 -11.84 -15.82 -8.27
N THR A 61 -11.05 -16.82 -7.86
CA THR A 61 -10.75 -17.99 -8.68
C THR A 61 -12.02 -18.83 -8.95
N LEU A 62 -12.86 -19.03 -7.93
CA LEU A 62 -14.11 -19.79 -8.09
C LEU A 62 -15.13 -19.04 -8.96
N ILE A 63 -15.28 -17.73 -8.79
CA ILE A 63 -16.14 -16.91 -9.65
C ILE A 63 -15.63 -16.92 -11.10
N ALA A 64 -14.33 -16.79 -11.32
CA ALA A 64 -13.73 -16.89 -12.65
C ALA A 64 -14.01 -18.24 -13.30
N LEU A 65 -13.87 -19.34 -12.56
CA LEU A 65 -14.09 -20.68 -13.07
C LEU A 65 -15.57 -20.97 -13.38
N TYR A 66 -16.46 -20.75 -12.39
CA TYR A 66 -17.84 -21.24 -12.48
C TYR A 66 -18.81 -20.26 -13.15
N ILE A 67 -18.52 -18.93 -13.12
CA ILE A 67 -19.42 -17.93 -13.70
C ILE A 67 -18.91 -17.44 -15.05
N TYR A 68 -17.59 -17.29 -15.18
CA TYR A 68 -16.99 -16.75 -16.42
C TYR A 68 -16.27 -17.81 -17.25
N GLU A 69 -16.30 -19.08 -16.82
CA GLU A 69 -15.71 -20.22 -17.54
C GLU A 69 -14.21 -20.05 -17.84
N ILE A 70 -13.51 -19.25 -17.02
CA ILE A 70 -12.07 -19.02 -17.16
C ILE A 70 -11.31 -20.13 -16.46
N PRO A 71 -10.44 -20.89 -17.14
CA PRO A 71 -9.70 -21.99 -16.54
C PRO A 71 -8.75 -21.52 -15.46
N ILE A 72 -8.57 -22.32 -14.42
CA ILE A 72 -7.65 -21.99 -13.31
C ILE A 72 -6.21 -22.01 -13.81
N ASN A 73 -5.52 -20.89 -13.65
CA ASN A 73 -4.08 -20.84 -13.76
C ASN A 73 -3.44 -21.13 -12.41
N PHE A 74 -3.03 -22.40 -12.20
CA PHE A 74 -2.45 -22.83 -10.93
C PHE A 74 -1.16 -22.08 -10.57
N LYS A 75 -0.35 -21.67 -11.55
CA LYS A 75 0.86 -20.88 -11.33
C LYS A 75 0.53 -19.52 -10.72
N MET A 76 -0.50 -18.84 -11.22
CA MET A 76 -0.99 -17.58 -10.68
C MET A 76 -1.57 -17.79 -9.27
N LEU A 77 -2.45 -18.77 -9.10
CA LEU A 77 -3.09 -19.06 -7.82
C LEU A 77 -2.06 -19.37 -6.73
N PHE A 78 -1.13 -20.31 -6.96
CA PHE A 78 -0.10 -20.64 -5.98
C PHE A 78 0.82 -19.47 -5.68
N SER A 79 1.22 -18.69 -6.69
CA SER A 79 2.05 -17.51 -6.47
C SER A 79 1.36 -16.47 -5.58
N GLY A 80 0.05 -16.28 -5.73
CA GLY A 80 -0.76 -15.42 -4.89
C GLY A 80 -0.92 -15.95 -3.46
N LEU A 81 -1.18 -17.25 -3.29
CA LEU A 81 -1.29 -17.87 -1.97
C LEU A 81 0.01 -17.78 -1.15
N PHE A 82 1.16 -17.84 -1.81
CA PHE A 82 2.47 -17.72 -1.17
C PHE A 82 3.05 -16.29 -1.20
N PHE A 83 2.31 -15.30 -1.73
CA PHE A 83 2.74 -13.89 -1.83
C PHE A 83 4.03 -13.68 -2.64
N ILE A 84 4.32 -14.57 -3.59
CA ILE A 84 5.48 -14.49 -4.49
C ILE A 84 5.10 -14.06 -5.92
N ASN A 85 3.88 -13.61 -6.12
CA ASN A 85 3.36 -13.19 -7.41
C ASN A 85 4.13 -12.02 -8.04
N SER A 86 4.73 -11.14 -7.23
CA SER A 86 5.44 -9.94 -7.67
C SER A 86 6.85 -10.18 -8.22
N TYR A 87 7.32 -11.42 -8.26
CA TYR A 87 8.68 -11.73 -8.72
C TYR A 87 8.77 -12.18 -10.17
N HIS A 88 7.63 -12.39 -10.85
CA HIS A 88 7.60 -12.78 -12.25
C HIS A 88 6.37 -12.18 -12.97
N TYR A 89 6.55 -11.73 -14.22
CA TYR A 89 5.48 -11.08 -14.97
C TYR A 89 4.24 -11.95 -15.17
N SER A 90 4.41 -13.26 -15.40
CA SER A 90 3.28 -14.17 -15.65
C SER A 90 2.44 -14.47 -14.40
N THR A 91 2.89 -14.08 -13.23
CA THR A 91 2.20 -14.29 -11.95
C THR A 91 1.84 -12.97 -11.26
N PHE A 92 2.26 -11.85 -11.83
CA PHE A 92 2.16 -10.53 -11.21
C PHE A 92 0.74 -10.18 -10.75
N PHE A 93 -0.26 -10.51 -11.57
CA PHE A 93 -1.67 -10.43 -11.22
C PHE A 93 -2.17 -11.83 -10.84
N PRO A 94 -2.34 -12.15 -9.56
CA PRO A 94 -2.60 -13.53 -9.12
C PRO A 94 -4.07 -13.96 -9.29
N ALA A 95 -4.98 -13.05 -9.66
CA ALA A 95 -6.39 -13.33 -9.89
C ALA A 95 -6.95 -12.51 -11.05
N GLU A 96 -7.77 -13.13 -11.88
CA GLU A 96 -8.40 -12.52 -13.06
C GLU A 96 -9.39 -11.40 -12.71
N LEU A 97 -10.09 -11.52 -11.58
CA LEU A 97 -11.11 -10.55 -11.16
C LEU A 97 -10.58 -9.49 -10.18
N ASN A 98 -9.32 -9.58 -9.77
CA ASN A 98 -8.78 -8.68 -8.76
C ASN A 98 -7.33 -8.30 -9.06
N GLY A 99 -7.16 -7.36 -9.99
CA GLY A 99 -5.85 -6.80 -10.33
C GLY A 99 -5.08 -6.27 -9.10
N PRO A 100 -5.68 -5.46 -8.21
CA PRO A 100 -5.03 -4.91 -7.00
C PRO A 100 -4.27 -5.90 -6.12
N LEU A 101 -4.56 -7.20 -6.18
CA LEU A 101 -3.80 -8.22 -5.44
C LEU A 101 -2.30 -8.24 -5.80
N TRP A 102 -1.90 -7.65 -6.92
CA TRP A 102 -0.48 -7.54 -7.30
C TRP A 102 0.37 -6.89 -6.20
N SER A 103 -0.16 -5.90 -5.50
CA SER A 103 0.59 -5.12 -4.50
C SER A 103 0.74 -5.85 -3.16
N ILE A 104 -0.11 -6.84 -2.86
CA ILE A 104 -0.08 -7.55 -1.57
C ILE A 104 1.20 -8.37 -1.41
N GLY A 105 1.69 -9.02 -2.49
CA GLY A 105 2.99 -9.71 -2.45
C GLY A 105 4.16 -8.76 -2.17
N LEU A 106 4.12 -7.54 -2.74
CA LEU A 106 5.10 -6.50 -2.46
C LEU A 106 5.01 -6.02 -1.00
N GLU A 107 3.80 -5.84 -0.49
CA GLU A 107 3.58 -5.42 0.88
C GLU A 107 4.11 -6.45 1.89
N VAL A 108 3.82 -7.72 1.68
CA VAL A 108 4.35 -8.82 2.52
C VAL A 108 5.87 -8.84 2.49
N SER A 109 6.49 -8.64 1.33
CA SER A 109 7.94 -8.51 1.21
C SER A 109 8.49 -7.32 2.01
N CYS A 110 7.82 -6.17 1.96
CA CYS A 110 8.19 -5.00 2.78
C CYS A 110 8.05 -5.29 4.28
N TYR A 111 7.05 -6.07 4.69
CA TYR A 111 6.89 -6.47 6.09
C TYR A 111 8.03 -7.37 6.60
N VAL A 112 8.60 -8.19 5.75
CA VAL A 112 9.78 -8.99 6.09
C VAL A 112 11.05 -8.13 6.15
N LEU A 113 11.21 -7.21 5.20
CA LEU A 113 12.40 -6.37 5.11
C LEU A 113 12.48 -5.29 6.20
N LEU A 114 11.33 -4.71 6.59
CA LEU A 114 11.31 -3.61 7.56
C LEU A 114 11.99 -3.95 8.89
N PRO A 115 11.63 -5.03 9.61
CA PRO A 115 12.25 -5.32 10.89
C PRO A 115 13.76 -5.59 10.78
N ILE A 116 14.22 -6.11 9.64
CA ILE A 116 15.65 -6.34 9.37
C ILE A 116 16.39 -4.99 9.32
N VAL A 117 15.90 -4.05 8.52
CA VAL A 117 16.50 -2.71 8.41
C VAL A 117 16.43 -1.97 9.74
N LEU A 118 15.27 -2.01 10.43
CA LEU A 118 15.11 -1.38 11.74
C LEU A 118 16.06 -1.97 12.79
N PHE A 119 16.30 -3.27 12.76
CA PHE A 119 17.25 -3.92 13.67
C PHE A 119 18.66 -3.32 13.51
N PHE A 120 19.15 -3.21 12.26
CA PHE A 120 20.47 -2.63 12.01
C PHE A 120 20.53 -1.15 12.42
N ILE A 121 19.52 -0.35 12.06
CA ILE A 121 19.48 1.06 12.42
C ILE A 121 19.44 1.24 13.94
N LEU A 122 18.58 0.53 14.65
CA LEU A 122 18.45 0.63 16.13
C LEU A 122 19.66 0.08 16.89
N LYS A 123 20.49 -0.74 16.25
CA LYS A 123 21.78 -1.19 16.79
C LYS A 123 22.86 -0.13 16.63
N MET A 124 22.85 0.62 15.52
CA MET A 124 23.91 1.58 15.18
C MET A 124 23.58 3.01 15.62
N ALA A 125 22.31 3.42 15.53
CA ALA A 125 21.89 4.78 15.86
C ALA A 125 21.76 4.97 17.36
N LYS A 126 22.57 5.87 17.92
CA LYS A 126 22.53 6.21 19.35
C LYS A 126 21.56 7.34 19.66
N ASP A 127 21.21 8.14 18.68
CA ASP A 127 20.35 9.31 18.80
C ASP A 127 19.46 9.53 17.57
N PHE A 128 18.64 10.58 17.64
CA PHE A 128 17.71 10.94 16.55
C PHE A 128 18.42 11.24 15.23
N LEU A 129 19.51 12.02 15.26
CA LEU A 129 20.20 12.43 14.03
C LEU A 129 20.87 11.24 13.36
N ALA A 130 21.49 10.35 14.12
CA ALA A 130 22.07 9.12 13.61
C ALA A 130 21.00 8.19 13.00
N ALA A 131 19.81 8.11 13.61
CA ALA A 131 18.70 7.35 13.05
C ALA A 131 18.18 7.95 11.74
N VAL A 132 18.01 9.28 11.69
CA VAL A 132 17.62 10.01 10.45
C VAL A 132 18.65 9.79 9.35
N ALA A 133 19.93 10.01 9.66
CA ALA A 133 21.03 9.84 8.67
C ALA A 133 21.09 8.40 8.14
N SER A 134 21.01 7.40 9.03
CA SER A 134 21.01 5.99 8.63
C SER A 134 19.81 5.65 7.75
N LEU A 135 18.63 6.09 8.10
CA LEU A 135 17.40 5.80 7.33
C LEU A 135 17.42 6.52 5.98
N THR A 136 17.88 7.78 5.95
CA THR A 136 18.06 8.54 4.70
C THR A 136 19.08 7.87 3.80
N LEU A 137 20.19 7.36 4.35
CA LEU A 137 21.17 6.60 3.60
C LEU A 137 20.58 5.33 2.99
N TRP A 138 19.79 4.56 3.78
CA TRP A 138 19.10 3.37 3.27
C TRP A 138 18.15 3.72 2.12
N ILE A 139 17.36 4.79 2.26
CA ILE A 139 16.46 5.28 1.19
C ILE A 139 17.27 5.67 -0.04
N ALA A 140 18.36 6.43 0.12
CA ALA A 140 19.20 6.88 -0.98
C ALA A 140 19.86 5.69 -1.71
N VAL A 141 20.47 4.76 -0.98
CA VAL A 141 21.09 3.55 -1.57
C VAL A 141 20.03 2.72 -2.30
N ASN A 142 18.87 2.53 -1.68
CA ASN A 142 17.81 1.77 -2.29
C ASN A 142 17.27 2.43 -3.56
N GLN A 143 17.07 3.75 -3.56
CA GLN A 143 16.48 4.48 -4.68
C GLN A 143 17.48 4.76 -5.81
N LEU A 144 18.75 5.05 -5.49
CA LEU A 144 19.73 5.52 -6.46
C LEU A 144 20.65 4.41 -6.97
N ILE A 145 20.81 3.32 -6.22
CA ILE A 145 21.74 2.24 -6.58
C ILE A 145 20.98 0.93 -6.83
N ILE A 146 20.26 0.43 -5.82
CA ILE A 146 19.64 -0.91 -5.90
C ILE A 146 18.48 -0.93 -6.89
N ASN A 147 17.59 0.07 -6.84
CA ASN A 147 16.41 0.10 -7.70
C ASN A 147 16.75 0.22 -9.19
N PRO A 148 17.66 1.11 -9.65
CA PRO A 148 18.10 1.14 -11.04
C PRO A 148 18.72 -0.18 -11.51
N TRP A 149 19.54 -0.81 -10.67
CA TRP A 149 20.12 -2.12 -10.98
C TRP A 149 19.04 -3.22 -11.11
N VAL A 150 18.03 -3.22 -10.23
CA VAL A 150 16.91 -4.18 -10.29
C VAL A 150 16.08 -3.93 -11.56
N ILE A 151 15.78 -2.67 -11.88
CA ILE A 151 15.03 -2.31 -13.09
C ILE A 151 15.79 -2.84 -14.33
N GLU A 152 17.09 -2.57 -14.45
CA GLU A 152 17.91 -3.03 -15.55
C GLU A 152 17.91 -4.56 -15.64
N ARG A 153 18.04 -5.24 -14.50
CA ARG A 153 18.02 -6.71 -14.43
C ARG A 153 16.71 -7.29 -14.93
N PHE A 154 15.58 -6.73 -14.53
CA PHE A 154 14.26 -7.15 -15.03
C PHE A 154 14.11 -6.85 -16.53
N MET A 155 14.56 -5.70 -17.00
CA MET A 155 14.48 -5.31 -18.40
C MET A 155 15.34 -6.20 -19.30
N THR A 156 16.45 -6.73 -18.81
CA THR A 156 17.34 -7.61 -19.59
C THR A 156 16.95 -9.09 -19.53
N SER A 157 16.35 -9.53 -18.42
CA SER A 157 16.03 -10.95 -18.18
C SER A 157 14.69 -11.39 -18.78
N GLN A 158 13.86 -10.46 -19.26
CA GLN A 158 12.57 -10.80 -19.80
C GLN A 158 12.56 -10.60 -21.32
N ASP A 159 12.39 -11.70 -22.07
CA ASP A 159 12.25 -11.67 -23.52
C ASP A 159 11.03 -10.82 -23.90
N GLY A 160 11.21 -9.95 -24.91
CA GLY A 160 10.14 -9.08 -25.37
C GLY A 160 9.75 -8.03 -24.36
N LYS A 161 10.61 -7.07 -24.15
CA LYS A 161 10.33 -5.86 -23.37
C LYS A 161 9.08 -5.16 -23.90
N GLY A 162 8.19 -4.78 -23.02
CA GLY A 162 6.94 -4.08 -23.38
C GLY A 162 5.68 -4.86 -23.06
N TRP A 163 4.57 -4.40 -23.63
CA TRP A 163 3.27 -5.03 -23.42
C TRP A 163 3.24 -6.44 -23.99
N ASP A 164 3.15 -7.41 -23.11
CA ASP A 164 2.71 -8.73 -23.50
C ASP A 164 1.19 -8.76 -23.38
N LYS A 165 0.50 -8.91 -24.50
CA LYS A 165 -0.96 -9.00 -24.56
C LYS A 165 -1.50 -10.34 -24.03
N GLY A 166 -0.80 -11.00 -23.12
CA GLY A 166 -1.31 -12.17 -22.41
C GLY A 166 -2.47 -11.81 -21.48
N LEU A 167 -3.05 -12.81 -20.84
CA LEU A 167 -4.14 -12.69 -19.86
C LEU A 167 -3.87 -11.66 -18.76
N VAL A 168 -2.62 -11.44 -18.45
CA VAL A 168 -2.16 -10.52 -17.43
C VAL A 168 -1.75 -9.15 -17.97
N GLY A 169 -1.87 -8.90 -19.24
CA GLY A 169 -1.55 -7.65 -19.99
C GLY A 169 -0.53 -6.75 -19.31
N GLY A 170 0.41 -6.19 -19.98
CA GLY A 170 1.27 -5.15 -19.46
C GLY A 170 2.21 -5.46 -18.30
N ALA A 171 2.14 -6.64 -17.70
CA ALA A 171 2.97 -6.97 -16.54
C ALA A 171 4.48 -6.94 -16.83
N LYS A 172 4.89 -7.26 -18.05
CA LYS A 172 6.29 -7.14 -18.48
C LYS A 172 6.80 -5.69 -18.50
N GLU A 173 5.92 -4.74 -18.84
CA GLU A 173 6.26 -3.32 -18.86
C GLU A 173 6.30 -2.75 -17.44
N TRP A 174 5.41 -3.19 -16.56
CA TRP A 174 5.25 -2.64 -15.22
C TRP A 174 6.19 -3.25 -14.19
N LEU A 175 6.40 -4.55 -14.24
CA LEU A 175 7.20 -5.29 -13.25
C LEU A 175 8.62 -4.72 -13.02
N PRO A 176 9.37 -4.25 -14.04
CA PRO A 176 10.66 -3.64 -13.80
C PRO A 176 10.62 -2.46 -12.84
N TYR A 177 9.55 -1.69 -12.86
CA TYR A 177 9.37 -0.50 -12.03
C TYR A 177 8.55 -0.79 -10.76
N TRP A 178 7.61 -1.72 -10.83
CA TRP A 178 6.73 -2.11 -9.73
C TRP A 178 7.30 -3.34 -8.99
N ASN A 179 8.52 -3.22 -8.57
CA ASN A 179 9.25 -4.25 -7.85
C ASN A 179 9.32 -3.95 -6.33
N VAL A 180 9.76 -4.94 -5.55
CA VAL A 180 9.87 -4.84 -4.09
C VAL A 180 10.77 -3.68 -3.67
N VAL A 181 11.88 -3.43 -4.37
CA VAL A 181 12.87 -2.40 -4.03
C VAL A 181 12.27 -1.01 -4.18
N SER A 182 11.53 -0.78 -5.29
CA SER A 182 10.86 0.50 -5.55
C SER A 182 9.83 0.84 -4.47
N PHE A 183 9.00 -0.14 -4.07
CA PHE A 183 7.99 0.06 -3.03
C PHE A 183 8.57 0.08 -1.62
N PHE A 184 9.65 -0.65 -1.38
CA PHE A 184 10.34 -0.59 -0.09
C PHE A 184 10.95 0.79 0.19
N SER A 185 11.42 1.52 -0.83
CA SER A 185 11.81 2.93 -0.68
C SER A 185 10.67 3.78 -0.12
N GLN A 186 9.46 3.64 -0.66
CA GLN A 186 8.28 4.38 -0.17
C GLN A 186 7.92 3.98 1.27
N PHE A 187 8.09 2.72 1.59
CA PHE A 187 7.88 2.19 2.93
C PHE A 187 8.89 2.80 3.94
N LEU A 188 10.17 2.89 3.56
CA LEU A 188 11.20 3.54 4.37
C LEU A 188 10.99 5.05 4.52
N ILE A 189 10.46 5.72 3.50
CA ILE A 189 10.06 7.14 3.58
C ILE A 189 8.94 7.31 4.62
N GLY A 190 7.97 6.39 4.67
CA GLY A 190 6.98 6.34 5.75
C GLY A 190 7.60 6.11 7.12
N ALA A 191 8.59 5.21 7.21
CA ALA A 191 9.32 4.97 8.46
C ALA A 191 10.10 6.23 8.93
N LEU A 192 10.63 7.03 8.01
CA LEU A 192 11.26 8.32 8.32
C LEU A 192 10.24 9.31 8.91
N ALA A 193 9.04 9.40 8.34
CA ALA A 193 7.96 10.21 8.90
C ALA A 193 7.64 9.78 10.34
N ALA A 194 7.52 8.48 10.59
CA ALA A 194 7.25 7.95 11.92
C ALA A 194 8.36 8.26 12.95
N LEU A 195 9.63 8.22 12.53
CA LEU A 195 10.77 8.61 13.36
C LEU A 195 10.66 10.09 13.80
N ILE A 196 10.33 10.98 12.85
CA ILE A 196 10.12 12.39 13.13
C ILE A 196 8.91 12.59 14.08
N ILE A 197 7.78 11.91 13.80
CA ILE A 197 6.58 11.97 14.65
C ILE A 197 6.90 11.47 16.07
N ALA A 198 7.61 10.36 16.22
CA ALA A 198 7.98 9.82 17.53
C ALA A 198 8.84 10.81 18.32
N LYS A 199 9.80 11.49 17.67
CA LYS A 199 10.60 12.55 18.28
C LYS A 199 9.77 13.75 18.70
N LEU A 200 8.87 14.21 17.85
CA LEU A 200 7.99 15.34 18.15
C LEU A 200 7.06 15.03 19.32
N HIS A 201 6.49 13.83 19.36
CA HIS A 201 5.63 13.40 20.47
C HIS A 201 6.39 13.28 21.79
N SER A 202 7.65 12.82 21.76
CA SER A 202 8.47 12.75 22.98
C SER A 202 8.83 14.13 23.55
N SER A 203 8.77 15.17 22.73
CA SER A 203 9.12 16.55 23.14
C SER A 203 7.94 17.34 23.72
N SER A 204 6.76 16.73 23.89
CA SER A 204 5.54 17.35 24.44
C SER A 204 5.19 18.74 23.87
N LYS A 205 5.57 19.01 22.63
CA LYS A 205 5.28 20.28 21.97
C LYS A 205 3.80 20.38 21.66
N ALA A 206 3.21 21.55 21.98
CA ALA A 206 1.81 21.83 21.65
C ALA A 206 1.59 21.83 20.14
N LYS A 207 0.46 21.28 19.70
CA LYS A 207 -0.01 21.35 18.32
C LYS A 207 -0.20 22.81 17.91
N LYS A 208 0.11 23.14 16.67
CA LYS A 208 0.08 24.52 16.18
C LYS A 208 -0.64 24.61 14.84
N LEU A 209 -1.39 25.69 14.66
CA LEU A 209 -2.24 25.92 13.48
C LEU A 209 -1.46 26.01 12.17
N TYR A 210 -0.20 26.46 12.19
CA TYR A 210 0.60 26.53 10.96
C TYR A 210 0.88 25.12 10.35
N PHE A 211 0.81 24.06 11.15
CA PHE A 211 0.90 22.70 10.62
C PHE A 211 -0.33 22.30 9.80
N ASP A 212 -1.51 22.86 10.09
CA ASP A 212 -2.69 22.66 9.25
C ASP A 212 -2.47 23.23 7.85
N GLY A 213 -1.97 24.47 7.76
CA GLY A 213 -1.62 25.09 6.48
C GLY A 213 -0.52 24.31 5.73
N GLY A 214 0.52 23.89 6.44
CA GLY A 214 1.59 23.08 5.88
C GLY A 214 1.09 21.74 5.33
N ALA A 215 0.22 21.04 6.06
CA ALA A 215 -0.37 19.79 5.60
C ALA A 215 -1.22 19.98 4.34
N ILE A 216 -2.06 21.01 4.32
CA ILE A 216 -2.89 21.35 3.15
C ILE A 216 -2.00 21.64 1.94
N LEU A 217 -0.96 22.47 2.08
CA LEU A 217 -0.03 22.78 0.98
C LEU A 217 0.68 21.53 0.44
N LEU A 218 1.13 20.63 1.32
CA LEU A 218 1.78 19.39 0.91
C LEU A 218 0.82 18.44 0.17
N ILE A 219 -0.43 18.36 0.62
CA ILE A 219 -1.46 17.55 -0.05
C ILE A 219 -1.79 18.17 -1.42
N LEU A 220 -1.95 19.49 -1.50
CA LEU A 220 -2.19 20.17 -2.78
C LEU A 220 -1.01 20.02 -3.73
N ALA A 221 0.23 20.09 -3.23
CA ALA A 221 1.42 19.81 -4.04
C ALA A 221 1.45 18.37 -4.57
N ALA A 222 1.04 17.40 -3.75
CA ALA A 222 0.93 16.01 -4.18
C ALA A 222 -0.15 15.83 -5.27
N ILE A 223 -1.29 16.50 -5.13
CA ILE A 223 -2.36 16.51 -6.15
C ILE A 223 -1.86 17.18 -7.44
N ALA A 224 -1.19 18.32 -7.33
CA ALA A 224 -0.61 19.01 -8.49
C ALA A 224 0.45 18.13 -9.21
N LEU A 225 1.31 17.45 -8.46
CA LEU A 225 2.28 16.52 -9.02
C LEU A 225 1.62 15.39 -9.83
N VAL A 226 0.52 14.84 -9.34
CA VAL A 226 -0.28 13.85 -10.09
C VAL A 226 -0.89 14.49 -11.34
N GLY A 227 -1.37 15.73 -11.24
CA GLY A 227 -1.94 16.48 -12.36
C GLY A 227 -0.93 16.79 -13.47
N VAL A 228 0.29 17.18 -13.14
CA VAL A 228 1.37 17.42 -14.12
C VAL A 228 1.66 16.20 -14.97
N ARG A 229 1.61 15.01 -14.40
CA ARG A 229 1.78 13.76 -15.17
C ARG A 229 0.70 13.54 -16.23
N LEU A 230 -0.47 14.14 -16.06
CA LEU A 230 -1.57 14.04 -17.03
C LEU A 230 -1.37 14.94 -18.25
N THR A 231 -0.37 15.83 -18.21
CA THR A 231 -0.09 16.75 -19.31
C THR A 231 0.61 15.99 -20.44
N PRO A 232 0.13 16.06 -21.70
CA PRO A 232 0.84 15.50 -22.84
C PRO A 232 2.28 16.05 -22.92
N GLY A 233 3.25 15.17 -23.11
CA GLY A 233 4.67 15.55 -23.16
C GLY A 233 5.38 15.64 -21.80
N ALA A 234 4.74 15.23 -20.68
CA ALA A 234 5.44 15.08 -19.41
C ALA A 234 6.62 14.11 -19.53
N PRO A 235 7.75 14.39 -18.84
CA PRO A 235 8.94 13.54 -18.95
C PRO A 235 8.65 12.07 -18.60
N ASP A 236 9.10 11.15 -19.44
CA ASP A 236 8.91 9.70 -19.25
C ASP A 236 9.45 9.19 -17.92
N SER A 237 10.45 9.85 -17.36
CA SER A 237 11.01 9.53 -16.03
C SER A 237 9.96 9.53 -14.92
N PHE A 238 8.94 10.39 -15.02
CA PHE A 238 7.80 10.40 -14.08
C PHE A 238 6.78 9.29 -14.34
N SER A 239 6.68 8.80 -15.57
CA SER A 239 5.74 7.73 -15.91
C SER A 239 6.24 6.34 -15.53
N ARG A 240 7.54 6.15 -15.48
CA ARG A 240 8.20 4.85 -15.27
C ARG A 240 8.51 4.52 -13.81
N GLN A 241 8.57 5.52 -12.92
CA GLN A 241 8.71 5.27 -11.48
C GLN A 241 7.34 4.98 -10.86
N PRO A 242 7.22 4.04 -9.90
CA PRO A 242 5.93 3.75 -9.31
C PRO A 242 5.37 5.00 -8.65
N TYR A 243 4.27 5.50 -9.25
CA TYR A 243 3.47 6.60 -8.74
C TYR A 243 4.27 7.85 -8.36
N LEU A 244 5.16 8.31 -9.25
CA LEU A 244 5.95 9.52 -9.04
C LEU A 244 6.90 9.44 -7.83
N SER A 245 7.32 8.22 -7.48
CA SER A 245 8.31 8.01 -6.42
C SER A 245 9.67 8.63 -6.83
N PRO A 246 10.44 9.20 -5.88
CA PRO A 246 10.13 9.30 -4.46
C PRO A 246 9.30 10.53 -4.07
N PHE A 247 9.06 11.47 -4.99
CA PHE A 247 8.50 12.80 -4.68
C PHE A 247 7.10 12.73 -4.07
N TYR A 248 6.20 11.94 -4.65
CA TYR A 248 4.87 11.78 -4.09
C TYR A 248 4.91 11.18 -2.67
N ALA A 249 5.72 10.15 -2.49
CA ALA A 249 5.89 9.52 -1.18
C ALA A 249 6.45 10.48 -0.13
N LEU A 250 7.42 11.35 -0.51
CA LEU A 250 7.98 12.38 0.36
C LEU A 250 6.93 13.43 0.75
N LEU A 251 6.15 13.93 -0.22
CA LEU A 251 5.09 14.89 0.05
C LEU A 251 4.05 14.31 1.03
N MET A 252 3.64 13.06 0.82
CA MET A 252 2.67 12.39 1.71
C MET A 252 3.27 12.09 3.08
N ALA A 253 4.54 11.72 3.17
CA ALA A 253 5.24 11.50 4.44
C ALA A 253 5.34 12.79 5.26
N PHE A 254 5.71 13.91 4.63
CA PHE A 254 5.74 15.22 5.31
C PHE A 254 4.34 15.72 5.66
N ALA A 255 3.33 15.47 4.81
CA ALA A 255 1.94 15.75 5.13
C ALA A 255 1.49 14.97 6.38
N LEU A 256 1.87 13.69 6.50
CA LEU A 256 1.58 12.87 7.68
C LEU A 256 2.22 13.45 8.95
N VAL A 257 3.48 13.90 8.87
CA VAL A 257 4.15 14.60 9.98
C VAL A 257 3.38 15.87 10.35
N ALA A 258 3.02 16.70 9.38
CA ALA A 258 2.29 17.94 9.61
C ALA A 258 0.90 17.68 10.21
N VAL A 259 0.14 16.72 9.69
CA VAL A 259 -1.17 16.32 10.24
C VAL A 259 -1.05 15.86 11.69
N SER A 260 -0.01 15.09 12.03
CA SER A 260 0.21 14.63 13.41
C SER A 260 0.39 15.79 14.42
N GLN A 261 0.84 16.95 13.98
CA GLN A 261 1.07 18.16 14.76
C GLN A 261 -0.01 19.25 14.54
N SER A 262 -0.99 18.99 13.68
CA SER A 262 -2.07 19.94 13.36
C SER A 262 -3.11 20.01 14.48
N VAL A 263 -3.86 21.11 14.51
CA VAL A 263 -4.95 21.35 15.47
C VAL A 263 -6.30 20.92 14.89
N PHE A 264 -6.60 21.39 13.69
CA PHE A 264 -7.89 21.20 13.03
C PHE A 264 -7.94 19.84 12.28
N LEU A 265 -6.99 19.62 11.37
CA LEU A 265 -6.97 18.37 10.55
C LEU A 265 -6.88 17.13 11.43
N PHE A 266 -6.11 17.18 12.51
CA PHE A 266 -6.05 16.07 13.45
C PHE A 266 -7.44 15.73 14.01
N LYS A 267 -8.21 16.76 14.46
CA LYS A 267 -9.56 16.55 14.99
C LYS A 267 -10.53 16.03 13.94
N VAL A 268 -10.39 16.50 12.68
CA VAL A 268 -11.23 16.03 11.56
C VAL A 268 -10.97 14.57 11.25
N ILE A 269 -9.72 14.10 11.35
CA ILE A 269 -9.34 12.72 11.03
C ILE A 269 -9.48 11.79 12.24
N ASP A 270 -9.22 12.27 13.44
CA ASP A 270 -9.32 11.48 14.67
C ASP A 270 -10.76 11.44 15.21
N ASN A 271 -11.64 10.74 14.49
CA ASN A 271 -13.02 10.53 14.89
C ASN A 271 -13.46 9.07 14.67
N ARG A 272 -14.62 8.70 15.23
CA ARG A 272 -15.13 7.32 15.20
C ARG A 272 -15.34 6.78 13.78
N PHE A 273 -15.72 7.64 12.84
CA PHE A 273 -15.95 7.24 11.45
C PHE A 273 -14.62 6.83 10.79
N PHE A 274 -13.58 7.67 10.85
CA PHE A 274 -12.28 7.35 10.26
C PHE A 274 -11.57 6.18 10.97
N VAL A 275 -11.75 6.04 12.29
CA VAL A 275 -11.28 4.85 13.01
C VAL A 275 -11.96 3.60 12.48
N TRP A 276 -13.28 3.62 12.26
CA TRP A 276 -14.01 2.49 11.68
C TRP A 276 -13.54 2.21 10.23
N VAL A 277 -13.42 3.25 9.39
CA VAL A 277 -12.89 3.10 8.02
C VAL A 277 -11.50 2.47 8.03
N SER A 278 -10.61 2.89 8.93
CA SER A 278 -9.27 2.32 9.04
C SER A 278 -9.26 0.82 9.38
N GLN A 279 -10.25 0.36 10.14
CA GLN A 279 -10.39 -1.05 10.48
C GLN A 279 -10.78 -1.90 9.27
N ILE A 280 -11.68 -1.39 8.42
CA ILE A 280 -12.19 -2.09 7.24
C ILE A 280 -11.42 -1.78 5.95
N SER A 281 -10.42 -0.88 5.99
CA SER A 281 -9.70 -0.37 4.81
C SER A 281 -9.05 -1.46 3.99
N PHE A 282 -8.50 -2.49 4.63
CA PHE A 282 -7.92 -3.63 3.94
C PHE A 282 -8.99 -4.44 3.18
N GLY A 283 -10.14 -4.67 3.80
CA GLY A 283 -11.30 -5.28 3.14
C GLY A 283 -11.79 -4.44 1.95
N ILE A 284 -11.88 -3.10 2.10
CA ILE A 284 -12.24 -2.21 0.98
C ILE A 284 -11.26 -2.41 -0.17
N TYR A 285 -9.96 -2.44 0.11
CA TYR A 285 -8.92 -2.66 -0.91
C TYR A 285 -9.07 -4.02 -1.60
N LEU A 286 -9.39 -5.07 -0.87
CA LEU A 286 -9.59 -6.40 -1.44
C LEU A 286 -10.85 -6.51 -2.32
N TRP A 287 -11.93 -5.80 -1.99
CA TRP A 287 -13.22 -6.04 -2.60
C TRP A 287 -13.64 -5.01 -3.66
N HIS A 288 -13.10 -3.79 -3.66
CA HIS A 288 -13.57 -2.75 -4.59
C HIS A 288 -13.44 -3.15 -6.06
N GLN A 289 -12.30 -3.73 -6.46
CA GLN A 289 -12.08 -4.13 -7.84
C GLN A 289 -12.91 -5.36 -8.23
N VAL A 290 -13.12 -6.28 -7.28
CA VAL A 290 -13.98 -7.45 -7.52
C VAL A 290 -15.41 -7.00 -7.82
N VAL A 291 -15.96 -6.09 -7.00
CA VAL A 291 -17.28 -5.50 -7.22
C VAL A 291 -17.34 -4.79 -8.58
N GLN A 292 -16.33 -3.99 -8.89
CA GLN A 292 -16.24 -3.29 -10.18
C GLN A 292 -16.24 -4.28 -11.35
N ASN A 293 -15.43 -5.32 -11.31
CA ASN A 293 -15.33 -6.30 -12.40
C ASN A 293 -16.61 -7.12 -12.56
N ILE A 294 -17.27 -7.50 -11.46
CA ILE A 294 -18.56 -8.21 -11.53
C ILE A 294 -19.64 -7.30 -12.15
N LEU A 295 -19.72 -6.04 -11.73
CA LEU A 295 -20.68 -5.09 -12.31
C LEU A 295 -20.43 -4.87 -13.80
N GLN A 296 -19.18 -4.69 -14.21
CA GLN A 296 -18.82 -4.52 -15.61
C GLN A 296 -19.22 -5.72 -16.47
N ARG A 297 -18.87 -6.92 -16.03
CA ARG A 297 -19.09 -8.14 -16.81
C ARG A 297 -20.55 -8.59 -16.82
N SER A 298 -21.31 -8.34 -15.74
CA SER A 298 -22.68 -8.84 -15.60
C SER A 298 -23.76 -7.86 -16.08
N PHE A 299 -23.48 -6.56 -16.04
CA PHE A 299 -24.50 -5.54 -16.30
C PHE A 299 -24.18 -4.60 -17.47
N LYS A 300 -22.92 -4.56 -17.92
CA LYS A 300 -22.47 -3.63 -18.96
C LYS A 300 -21.38 -4.25 -19.84
N GLU A 301 -21.75 -5.04 -20.83
CA GLU A 301 -20.83 -5.68 -21.79
C GLU A 301 -19.90 -4.68 -22.51
N ASN A 302 -20.38 -3.44 -22.74
CA ASN A 302 -19.63 -2.39 -23.42
C ASN A 302 -18.96 -1.38 -22.48
N TYR A 303 -18.97 -1.60 -21.15
CA TYR A 303 -18.34 -0.71 -20.21
C TYR A 303 -16.82 -0.85 -20.29
N VAL A 304 -16.18 0.10 -20.94
CA VAL A 304 -14.72 0.19 -20.99
C VAL A 304 -14.27 1.13 -19.87
N TYR A 305 -13.50 0.62 -18.90
CA TYR A 305 -12.98 1.38 -17.76
C TYR A 305 -12.30 2.71 -18.15
N PHE A 306 -11.71 2.76 -19.36
CA PHE A 306 -11.05 3.95 -19.90
C PHE A 306 -11.93 4.85 -20.75
N GLY A 307 -13.18 4.51 -20.96
CA GLY A 307 -14.06 5.17 -21.93
C GLY A 307 -15.37 5.70 -21.36
N VAL A 308 -15.46 5.97 -20.05
CA VAL A 308 -16.66 6.59 -19.48
C VAL A 308 -16.77 8.02 -19.98
N THR A 309 -17.69 8.23 -20.92
CA THR A 309 -18.02 9.55 -21.47
C THR A 309 -19.21 10.19 -20.76
N ASP A 310 -20.05 9.38 -20.10
CA ASP A 310 -21.21 9.85 -19.34
C ASP A 310 -20.86 10.01 -17.86
N LEU A 311 -20.89 11.26 -17.38
CA LEU A 311 -20.58 11.61 -16.00
C LEU A 311 -21.63 11.10 -15.02
N GLN A 312 -22.91 11.04 -15.40
CA GLN A 312 -23.99 10.56 -14.53
C GLN A 312 -23.85 9.05 -14.31
N GLU A 313 -23.65 8.30 -15.39
CA GLU A 313 -23.43 6.86 -15.32
C GLU A 313 -22.17 6.53 -14.51
N TRP A 314 -21.06 7.24 -14.76
CA TRP A 314 -19.83 7.09 -13.97
C TRP A 314 -20.07 7.36 -12.48
N GLY A 315 -20.82 8.41 -12.17
CA GLY A 315 -21.13 8.78 -10.79
C GLY A 315 -21.99 7.71 -10.09
N LEU A 316 -23.02 7.22 -10.77
CA LEU A 316 -23.89 6.16 -10.24
C LEU A 316 -23.13 4.86 -10.00
N LEU A 317 -22.36 4.39 -10.99
CA LEU A 317 -21.58 3.15 -10.86
C LEU A 317 -20.50 3.28 -9.77
N SER A 318 -19.82 4.42 -9.68
CA SER A 318 -18.86 4.68 -8.61
C SER A 318 -19.52 4.65 -7.22
N ALA A 319 -20.71 5.24 -7.08
CA ALA A 319 -21.46 5.20 -5.84
C ALA A 319 -21.86 3.76 -5.47
N ILE A 320 -22.34 2.97 -6.42
CA ILE A 320 -22.68 1.54 -6.20
C ILE A 320 -21.43 0.77 -5.77
N ILE A 321 -20.31 0.92 -6.46
CA ILE A 321 -19.05 0.24 -6.14
C ILE A 321 -18.62 0.59 -4.71
N ILE A 322 -18.65 1.88 -4.35
CA ILE A 322 -18.27 2.34 -3.02
C ILE A 322 -19.17 1.71 -1.96
N VAL A 323 -20.50 1.84 -2.10
CA VAL A 323 -21.46 1.33 -1.10
C VAL A 323 -21.32 -0.19 -0.93
N VAL A 324 -21.27 -0.94 -2.04
CA VAL A 324 -21.18 -2.41 -2.01
C VAL A 324 -19.82 -2.86 -1.45
N ALA A 325 -18.70 -2.23 -1.87
CA ALA A 325 -17.39 -2.57 -1.36
C ALA A 325 -17.25 -2.29 0.15
N PHE A 326 -17.80 -1.16 0.64
CA PHE A 326 -17.85 -0.85 2.07
C PHE A 326 -18.70 -1.85 2.84
N ALA A 327 -19.88 -2.23 2.33
CA ALA A 327 -20.74 -3.22 2.96
C ALA A 327 -20.04 -4.58 3.07
N ILE A 328 -19.46 -5.07 1.98
CA ILE A 328 -18.71 -6.35 1.97
C ILE A 328 -17.53 -6.28 2.93
N ALA A 329 -16.75 -5.19 2.91
CA ALA A 329 -15.60 -5.02 3.80
C ALA A 329 -16.03 -4.97 5.28
N ALA A 330 -17.13 -4.31 5.61
CA ALA A 330 -17.67 -4.27 6.97
C ALA A 330 -18.13 -5.65 7.45
N LEU A 331 -18.79 -6.43 6.59
CA LEU A 331 -19.20 -7.81 6.89
C LEU A 331 -17.98 -8.72 7.04
N SER A 332 -17.01 -8.65 6.12
CA SER A 332 -15.73 -9.38 6.19
C SER A 332 -15.01 -9.07 7.50
N TRP A 333 -14.89 -7.79 7.85
CA TRP A 333 -14.28 -7.36 9.09
C TRP A 333 -14.99 -7.97 10.32
N LYS A 334 -16.30 -7.82 10.39
CA LYS A 334 -17.09 -8.25 11.56
C LYS A 334 -17.06 -9.76 11.80
N PHE A 335 -17.23 -10.53 10.72
CA PHE A 335 -17.44 -11.97 10.82
C PHE A 335 -16.19 -12.81 10.59
N PHE A 336 -15.19 -12.26 9.89
CA PHE A 336 -14.01 -13.01 9.49
C PHE A 336 -12.72 -12.42 10.05
N GLU A 337 -12.35 -11.17 9.70
CA GLU A 337 -11.04 -10.61 10.04
C GLU A 337 -10.88 -10.33 11.54
N LYS A 338 -11.85 -9.65 12.16
CA LYS A 338 -11.81 -9.27 13.57
C LYS A 338 -11.70 -10.47 14.52
N PRO A 339 -12.45 -11.57 14.39
CA PRO A 339 -12.29 -12.76 15.22
C PRO A 339 -10.89 -13.34 15.16
N ILE A 340 -10.29 -13.43 13.97
CA ILE A 340 -8.92 -13.95 13.78
C ILE A 340 -7.89 -13.05 14.47
N LEU A 341 -8.02 -11.73 14.31
CA LEU A 341 -7.14 -10.77 14.96
C LEU A 341 -7.24 -10.81 16.49
N VAL A 342 -8.45 -10.97 17.03
CA VAL A 342 -8.65 -11.11 18.49
C VAL A 342 -8.00 -12.40 18.99
N ALA A 343 -8.16 -13.52 18.29
CA ALA A 343 -7.52 -14.79 18.64
C ALA A 343 -5.98 -14.69 18.62
N ALA A 344 -5.43 -14.04 17.59
CA ALA A 344 -4.00 -13.79 17.49
C ALA A 344 -3.48 -12.93 18.66
N ARG A 345 -4.21 -11.86 19.02
CA ARG A 345 -3.84 -10.99 20.17
C ARG A 345 -3.86 -11.74 21.49
N ARG A 346 -4.83 -12.61 21.72
CA ARG A 346 -4.86 -13.45 22.95
C ARG A 346 -3.62 -14.33 23.06
N LYS A 347 -3.20 -14.99 21.97
CA LYS A 347 -1.95 -15.77 21.95
C LYS A 347 -0.71 -14.92 22.29
N MET A 348 -0.65 -13.67 21.83
CA MET A 348 0.48 -12.79 22.17
C MET A 348 0.57 -12.49 23.67
N VAL A 349 -0.58 -12.30 24.33
CA VAL A 349 -0.62 -12.02 25.78
C VAL A 349 -0.27 -13.27 26.59
N THR A 350 -0.74 -14.44 26.18
CA THR A 350 -0.45 -15.71 26.88
C THR A 350 1.03 -16.08 26.80
N ASN A 351 1.69 -15.82 25.66
CA ASN A 351 3.12 -16.10 25.47
C ASN A 351 4.04 -14.99 26.06
N ALA A 352 3.49 -13.98 26.68
CA ALA A 352 4.25 -12.90 27.34
C ALA A 352 4.38 -13.11 28.86
N LYS A 353 3.60 -14.04 29.41
CA LYS A 353 3.73 -14.54 30.79
C LYS A 353 4.67 -15.73 30.83
#